data_9db123be370f210a7af1fad3a4c4f83e
#
_entry.id   9db123be370f210a7af1fad3a4c4f83e
#
_cell.length_a   1.000
_cell.length_b   1.000
_cell.length_c   1.000
_cell.angle_alpha   90.00
_cell.angle_beta   90.00
_cell.angle_gamma   90.00
#
_symmetry.space_group_name_H-M   'P 1'
#
loop_
_entity.id
_entity.type
_entity.pdbx_description
1 polymer ?
#
loop_
_entity_poly.entity_id
_entity_poly.type
_entity_poly.pdbx_seq_one_letter_code
_entity_poly.pdbx_strand_id
1 'polypeptide(L)'
;QIGVCEPNYFSHQNRHISFNVQAARELGYYGYYTKPFKKYLSIKTAKGYLKRLMLPKGAEDVKFSPELYKRTVEYLTHNDPKMVYIYGDLDPWGASGVAGLPFTKNKTNLHVYVCKGGSHRTRILSFPEPTRQEIINLISGWLKE
;
A
#
# COMPACT_ATOMS: atom_id res chain seq x y z
N GLN A 1 9.09 14.32 -3.49
CA GLN A 1 7.98 14.17 -4.47
C GLN A 1 8.32 14.70 -5.87
N ILE A 2 9.55 15.13 -6.10
CA ILE A 2 9.99 15.66 -7.40
C ILE A 2 9.91 14.58 -8.50
N GLY A 3 10.16 13.32 -8.15
CA GLY A 3 10.15 12.21 -9.11
C GLY A 3 8.80 11.96 -9.82
N VAL A 4 7.66 12.33 -9.21
CA VAL A 4 6.34 12.23 -9.86
C VAL A 4 6.10 13.33 -10.90
N CYS A 5 6.94 14.34 -10.95
CA CYS A 5 6.85 15.43 -11.93
C CYS A 5 7.74 15.17 -13.15
N GLU A 6 8.54 14.12 -13.16
CA GLU A 6 9.38 13.77 -14.31
C GLU A 6 8.55 13.10 -15.40
N PRO A 7 8.74 13.48 -16.68
CA PRO A 7 8.01 12.89 -17.81
C PRO A 7 8.09 11.37 -17.87
N ASN A 8 9.25 10.80 -17.53
CA ASN A 8 9.48 9.37 -17.53
C ASN A 8 8.73 8.59 -16.45
N TYR A 9 8.22 9.26 -15.41
CA TYR A 9 7.39 8.62 -14.38
C TYR A 9 6.12 8.01 -14.98
N PHE A 10 5.55 8.67 -15.98
CA PHE A 10 4.34 8.25 -16.68
C PHE A 10 4.65 7.51 -18.01
N SER A 11 5.82 6.92 -18.12
CA SER A 11 6.21 6.17 -19.33
C SER A 11 6.13 4.67 -19.11
N HIS A 12 6.02 3.92 -20.21
CA HIS A 12 6.08 2.45 -20.20
C HIS A 12 7.45 1.89 -19.80
N GLN A 13 8.47 2.73 -19.67
CA GLN A 13 9.83 2.37 -19.23
C GLN A 13 10.09 2.72 -17.76
N ASN A 14 9.04 3.01 -17.01
CA ASN A 14 9.14 3.32 -15.59
C ASN A 14 9.74 2.11 -14.83
N ARG A 15 10.72 2.39 -13.95
CA ARG A 15 11.32 1.38 -13.06
C ARG A 15 10.33 0.70 -12.10
N HIS A 16 9.15 1.29 -11.92
CA HIS A 16 8.07 0.77 -11.06
C HIS A 16 7.02 -0.02 -11.84
N ILE A 17 7.32 -0.47 -13.06
CA ILE A 17 6.34 -1.08 -13.96
C ILE A 17 5.69 -2.34 -13.36
N SER A 18 6.46 -3.17 -12.66
CA SER A 18 5.93 -4.36 -11.97
C SER A 18 4.93 -3.99 -10.88
N PHE A 19 5.23 -2.96 -10.08
CA PHE A 19 4.29 -2.41 -9.11
C PHE A 19 3.04 -1.85 -9.78
N ASN A 20 3.17 -1.14 -10.90
CA ASN A 20 2.03 -0.59 -11.63
C ASN A 20 1.09 -1.70 -12.12
N VAL A 21 1.63 -2.82 -12.62
CA VAL A 21 0.83 -3.99 -13.01
C VAL A 21 0.11 -4.59 -11.81
N GLN A 22 0.81 -4.80 -10.70
CA GLN A 22 0.22 -5.31 -9.47
C GLN A 22 -0.88 -4.36 -8.94
N ALA A 23 -0.61 -3.07 -8.91
CA ALA A 23 -1.57 -2.06 -8.45
C ALA A 23 -2.84 -2.06 -9.33
N ALA A 24 -2.69 -2.18 -10.65
CA ALA A 24 -3.84 -2.24 -11.57
C ALA A 24 -4.63 -3.55 -11.43
N ARG A 25 -3.94 -4.66 -11.20
CA ARG A 25 -4.55 -5.99 -11.14
C ARG A 25 -5.17 -6.31 -9.79
N GLU A 26 -4.50 -5.99 -8.70
CA GLU A 26 -4.82 -6.51 -7.38
C GLU A 26 -5.33 -5.44 -6.40
N LEU A 27 -4.83 -4.21 -6.50
CA LEU A 27 -5.13 -3.13 -5.56
C LEU A 27 -6.17 -2.13 -6.09
N GLY A 28 -6.37 -2.05 -7.41
CA GLY A 28 -7.37 -1.18 -8.02
C GLY A 28 -7.01 0.32 -8.03
N TYR A 29 -5.74 0.69 -7.95
CA TYR A 29 -5.27 2.08 -7.77
C TYR A 29 -5.61 3.05 -8.91
N TYR A 30 -5.94 2.56 -10.09
CA TYR A 30 -6.09 3.41 -11.28
C TYR A 30 -7.55 3.82 -11.56
N GLY A 31 -8.33 3.99 -10.50
CA GLY A 31 -9.65 4.57 -10.56
C GLY A 31 -9.72 5.85 -9.73
N TYR A 32 -9.86 7.01 -10.37
CA TYR A 32 -10.05 8.27 -9.67
C TYR A 32 -11.49 8.74 -9.75
N TYR A 33 -12.00 9.28 -8.65
CA TYR A 33 -13.30 9.92 -8.61
C TYR A 33 -13.20 11.32 -9.23
N THR A 34 -13.52 11.42 -10.50
CA THR A 34 -13.39 12.66 -11.28
C THR A 34 -14.65 13.53 -11.31
N LYS A 35 -15.79 13.03 -10.81
CA LYS A 35 -17.09 13.71 -10.90
C LYS A 35 -17.08 15.17 -10.40
N PRO A 36 -16.49 15.51 -9.24
CA PRO A 36 -16.45 16.90 -8.76
C PRO A 36 -15.68 17.86 -9.66
N PHE A 37 -14.71 17.33 -10.42
CA PHE A 37 -13.79 18.11 -11.26
C PHE A 37 -14.15 18.10 -12.74
N LYS A 38 -15.25 17.43 -13.13
CA LYS A 38 -15.62 17.17 -14.52
C LYS A 38 -15.61 18.42 -15.40
N LYS A 39 -16.06 19.57 -14.89
CA LYS A 39 -16.11 20.83 -15.62
C LYS A 39 -14.73 21.47 -15.88
N TYR A 40 -13.71 21.05 -15.12
CA TYR A 40 -12.34 21.58 -15.22
C TYR A 40 -11.41 20.63 -15.98
N LEU A 41 -11.86 19.41 -16.29
CA LEU A 41 -11.04 18.42 -16.96
C LEU A 41 -11.19 18.51 -18.47
N SER A 42 -10.05 18.55 -19.17
CA SER A 42 -9.99 18.44 -20.63
C SER A 42 -10.31 17.03 -21.12
N ILE A 43 -10.07 16.00 -20.28
CA ILE A 43 -10.40 14.61 -20.58
C ILE A 43 -11.86 14.32 -20.19
N LYS A 44 -12.60 13.69 -21.09
CA LYS A 44 -14.01 13.35 -20.86
C LYS A 44 -14.20 12.16 -19.93
N THR A 45 -13.23 11.25 -19.87
CA THR A 45 -13.24 10.07 -19.01
C THR A 45 -11.84 9.70 -18.56
N ALA A 46 -11.69 9.35 -17.29
CA ALA A 46 -10.47 8.78 -16.72
C ALA A 46 -10.40 7.25 -16.84
N LYS A 47 -11.47 6.60 -17.35
CA LYS A 47 -11.54 5.14 -17.48
C LYS A 47 -10.40 4.61 -18.35
N GLY A 48 -9.54 3.79 -17.77
CA GLY A 48 -8.41 3.17 -18.45
C GLY A 48 -7.28 4.13 -18.85
N TYR A 49 -7.40 5.44 -18.56
CA TYR A 49 -6.38 6.43 -18.97
C TYR A 49 -5.01 6.12 -18.34
N LEU A 50 -4.97 5.94 -17.03
CA LEU A 50 -3.71 5.65 -16.33
C LEU A 50 -3.15 4.28 -16.67
N LYS A 51 -4.00 3.27 -16.91
CA LYS A 51 -3.53 1.96 -17.39
C LYS A 51 -2.75 2.09 -18.68
N ARG A 52 -3.29 2.83 -19.67
CA ARG A 52 -2.61 3.05 -20.94
C ARG A 52 -1.30 3.82 -20.81
N LEU A 53 -1.20 4.67 -19.78
CA LEU A 53 -0.03 5.52 -19.56
C LEU A 53 1.09 4.84 -18.79
N MET A 54 0.74 3.99 -17.82
CA MET A 54 1.67 3.49 -16.80
C MET A 54 1.95 1.98 -16.92
N LEU A 55 1.11 1.23 -17.62
CA LEU A 55 1.33 -0.21 -17.79
C LEU A 55 2.22 -0.50 -18.98
N PRO A 56 2.97 -1.62 -18.98
CA PRO A 56 3.75 -2.02 -20.12
C PRO A 56 2.84 -2.29 -21.33
N LYS A 57 3.40 -2.09 -22.53
CA LYS A 57 2.70 -2.38 -23.76
C LYS A 57 2.18 -3.81 -23.78
N GLY A 58 0.90 -3.98 -24.05
CA GLY A 58 0.20 -5.28 -24.04
C GLY A 58 -0.42 -5.67 -22.69
N ALA A 59 -0.22 -4.87 -21.63
CA ALA A 59 -0.84 -5.07 -20.31
C ALA A 59 -1.95 -4.05 -19.99
N GLU A 60 -2.33 -3.19 -20.95
CA GLU A 60 -3.31 -2.12 -20.76
C GLU A 60 -4.70 -2.67 -20.39
N ASP A 61 -5.01 -3.87 -20.86
CA ASP A 61 -6.30 -4.54 -20.63
C ASP A 61 -6.28 -5.48 -19.42
N VAL A 62 -5.26 -5.42 -18.56
CA VAL A 62 -5.20 -6.24 -17.35
C VAL A 62 -6.48 -6.06 -16.53
N LYS A 63 -7.14 -7.19 -16.23
CA LYS A 63 -8.36 -7.19 -15.43
C LYS A 63 -8.04 -7.11 -13.95
N PHE A 64 -8.81 -6.31 -13.23
CA PHE A 64 -8.75 -6.27 -11.77
C PHE A 64 -9.21 -7.60 -11.18
N SER A 65 -8.42 -8.15 -10.27
CA SER A 65 -8.72 -9.37 -9.51
C SER A 65 -8.22 -9.22 -8.08
N PRO A 66 -9.07 -8.99 -7.10
CA PRO A 66 -8.69 -8.80 -5.70
C PRO A 66 -8.46 -10.12 -4.95
N GLU A 67 -8.34 -11.23 -5.64
CA GLU A 67 -8.30 -12.56 -5.02
C GLU A 67 -7.09 -12.76 -4.10
N LEU A 68 -5.91 -12.26 -4.49
CA LEU A 68 -4.73 -12.32 -3.62
C LEU A 68 -4.96 -11.55 -2.31
N TYR A 69 -5.51 -10.34 -2.40
CA TYR A 69 -5.85 -9.54 -1.22
C TYR A 69 -6.86 -10.27 -0.32
N LYS A 70 -7.95 -10.79 -0.88
CA LYS A 70 -8.97 -11.54 -0.12
C LYS A 70 -8.38 -12.74 0.60
N ARG A 71 -7.60 -13.56 -0.10
CA ARG A 71 -6.91 -14.72 0.47
C ARG A 71 -5.92 -14.34 1.58
N THR A 72 -5.21 -13.23 1.42
CA THR A 72 -4.31 -12.72 2.45
C THR A 72 -5.08 -12.30 3.71
N VAL A 73 -6.18 -11.57 3.54
CA VAL A 73 -7.03 -11.16 4.67
C VAL A 73 -7.65 -12.39 5.35
N GLU A 74 -8.13 -13.36 4.58
CA GLU A 74 -8.67 -14.62 5.11
C GLU A 74 -7.61 -15.39 5.91
N TYR A 75 -6.41 -15.55 5.34
CA TYR A 75 -5.30 -16.19 6.04
C TYR A 75 -4.98 -15.48 7.36
N LEU A 76 -4.82 -14.16 7.35
CA LEU A 76 -4.52 -13.37 8.54
C LEU A 76 -5.66 -13.36 9.55
N THR A 77 -6.90 -13.55 9.10
CA THR A 77 -8.06 -13.68 10.00
C THR A 77 -7.98 -14.96 10.83
N HIS A 78 -7.62 -16.06 10.20
CA HIS A 78 -7.63 -17.40 10.83
C HIS A 78 -6.29 -17.84 11.41
N ASN A 79 -5.18 -17.18 11.05
CA ASN A 79 -3.85 -17.52 11.53
C ASN A 79 -3.23 -16.34 12.29
N ASP A 80 -2.25 -16.63 13.13
CA ASP A 80 -1.52 -15.65 13.94
C ASP A 80 0.00 -15.74 13.68
N PRO A 81 0.45 -15.38 12.46
CA PRO A 81 1.87 -15.44 12.12
C PRO A 81 2.67 -14.35 12.84
N LYS A 82 3.95 -14.62 13.11
CA LYS A 82 4.91 -13.63 13.62
C LYS A 82 5.10 -12.50 12.58
N MET A 83 4.40 -11.38 12.75
CA MET A 83 4.43 -10.27 11.83
C MET A 83 4.40 -8.93 12.55
N VAL A 84 5.19 -7.98 12.06
CA VAL A 84 5.16 -6.59 12.51
C VAL A 84 4.78 -5.70 11.33
N TYR A 85 3.70 -4.96 11.48
CA TYR A 85 3.26 -3.92 10.54
C TYR A 85 3.58 -2.54 11.10
N ILE A 86 4.21 -1.71 10.27
CA ILE A 86 4.62 -0.34 10.63
C ILE A 86 3.96 0.64 9.67
N TYR A 87 3.22 1.59 10.22
CA TYR A 87 2.54 2.64 9.47
C TYR A 87 2.88 4.02 10.02
N GLY A 88 2.78 5.04 9.16
CA GLY A 88 2.64 6.43 9.58
C GLY A 88 1.18 6.84 9.54
N ASP A 89 0.69 7.58 10.52
CA ASP A 89 -0.71 8.01 10.59
C ASP A 89 -1.08 9.03 9.49
N LEU A 90 -0.08 9.71 8.90
CA LEU A 90 -0.27 10.62 7.78
C LEU A 90 -0.05 9.95 6.41
N ASP A 91 0.17 8.63 6.38
CA ASP A 91 0.31 7.89 5.12
C ASP A 91 -1.05 7.52 4.56
N PRO A 92 -1.49 8.11 3.42
CA PRO A 92 -2.78 7.79 2.83
C PRO A 92 -2.89 6.32 2.37
N TRP A 93 -1.77 5.64 2.15
CA TRP A 93 -1.76 4.21 1.81
C TRP A 93 -2.09 3.31 3.01
N GLY A 94 -2.00 3.85 4.21
CA GLY A 94 -2.46 3.16 5.42
C GLY A 94 -3.93 2.74 5.37
N ALA A 95 -4.76 3.43 4.55
CA ALA A 95 -6.17 3.09 4.35
C ALA A 95 -6.39 1.70 3.73
N SER A 96 -5.43 1.18 2.97
CA SER A 96 -5.45 -0.18 2.41
C SER A 96 -4.66 -1.19 3.25
N GLY A 97 -4.10 -0.77 4.38
CA GLY A 97 -3.32 -1.60 5.29
C GLY A 97 -4.18 -2.42 6.27
N VAL A 98 -3.52 -3.20 7.10
CA VAL A 98 -4.21 -4.08 8.07
C VAL A 98 -4.60 -3.37 9.37
N ALA A 99 -4.08 -2.18 9.66
CA ALA A 99 -4.26 -1.49 10.94
C ALA A 99 -5.73 -1.27 11.34
N GLY A 100 -6.63 -1.09 10.37
CA GLY A 100 -8.05 -0.91 10.59
C GLY A 100 -8.88 -2.19 10.60
N LEU A 101 -8.27 -3.34 10.36
CA LEU A 101 -9.01 -4.60 10.23
C LEU A 101 -9.30 -5.22 11.62
N PRO A 102 -10.53 -5.70 11.85
CA PRO A 102 -10.96 -6.16 13.19
C PRO A 102 -10.10 -7.27 13.77
N PHE A 103 -9.59 -8.17 12.94
CA PHE A 103 -8.83 -9.32 13.39
C PHE A 103 -7.48 -8.95 14.07
N THR A 104 -6.92 -7.77 13.76
CA THR A 104 -5.62 -7.36 14.32
C THR A 104 -5.66 -7.17 15.85
N LYS A 105 -6.84 -6.90 16.42
CA LYS A 105 -7.01 -6.64 17.85
C LYS A 105 -6.82 -7.87 18.75
N ASN A 106 -6.96 -9.06 18.19
CA ASN A 106 -6.98 -10.31 18.96
C ASN A 106 -5.81 -11.24 18.58
N LYS A 107 -4.72 -10.69 18.05
CA LYS A 107 -3.53 -11.46 17.67
C LYS A 107 -2.44 -11.34 18.73
N THR A 108 -1.75 -12.43 18.96
CA THR A 108 -0.61 -12.50 19.90
C THR A 108 0.71 -12.26 19.19
N ASN A 109 0.84 -12.75 17.95
CA ASN A 109 2.09 -12.70 17.18
C ASN A 109 2.05 -11.67 16.05
N LEU A 110 0.88 -11.10 15.74
CA LEU A 110 0.74 -10.07 14.75
C LEU A 110 0.60 -8.70 15.44
N HIS A 111 1.59 -7.84 15.28
CA HIS A 111 1.64 -6.53 15.91
C HIS A 111 1.52 -5.41 14.87
N VAL A 112 0.78 -4.36 15.22
CA VAL A 112 0.57 -3.19 14.37
C VAL A 112 1.00 -1.94 15.12
N TYR A 113 1.97 -1.22 14.58
CA TYR A 113 2.48 0.02 15.14
C TYR A 113 2.21 1.18 14.18
N VAL A 114 1.58 2.23 14.68
CA VAL A 114 1.28 3.44 13.92
C VAL A 114 2.03 4.62 14.54
N CYS A 115 2.98 5.16 13.80
CA CYS A 115 3.80 6.29 14.24
C CYS A 115 3.03 7.60 14.04
N LYS A 116 2.82 8.35 15.13
CA LYS A 116 2.16 9.65 15.09
C LYS A 116 3.00 10.66 14.31
N GLY A 117 2.38 11.39 13.38
CA GLY A 117 3.07 12.32 12.48
C GLY A 117 3.91 11.63 11.40
N GLY A 118 3.88 10.29 11.34
CA GLY A 118 4.64 9.51 10.37
C GLY A 118 4.05 9.55 8.96
N SER A 119 4.93 9.41 7.96
CA SER A 119 4.57 9.35 6.54
C SER A 119 4.80 7.93 5.97
N HIS A 120 4.67 7.77 4.66
CA HIS A 120 5.05 6.52 3.95
C HIS A 120 6.52 6.10 4.16
N ARG A 121 7.37 7.01 4.64
CA ARG A 121 8.78 6.73 4.98
C ARG A 121 9.00 6.30 6.43
N THR A 122 7.96 6.10 7.22
CA THR A 122 8.05 5.62 8.60
C THR A 122 8.77 4.27 8.65
N ARG A 123 9.71 4.15 9.57
CA ARG A 123 10.52 2.95 9.85
C ARG A 123 10.60 2.76 11.37
N ILE A 124 11.19 1.67 11.84
CA ILE A 124 11.38 1.42 13.28
C ILE A 124 12.02 2.61 13.98
N LEU A 125 13.05 3.19 13.38
CA LEU A 125 13.75 4.36 13.93
C LEU A 125 12.91 5.64 13.98
N SER A 126 11.76 5.68 13.34
CA SER A 126 10.84 6.84 13.39
C SER A 126 10.02 6.89 14.67
N PHE A 127 9.95 5.79 15.41
CA PHE A 127 9.20 5.74 16.67
C PHE A 127 10.00 6.34 17.82
N PRO A 128 9.34 7.07 18.74
CA PRO A 128 9.97 7.50 19.98
C PRO A 128 10.22 6.31 20.91
N GLU A 129 11.11 6.51 21.87
CA GLU A 129 11.24 5.59 23.00
C GLU A 129 9.99 5.73 23.92
N PRO A 130 9.50 4.64 24.52
CA PRO A 130 10.05 3.27 24.53
C PRO A 130 9.56 2.39 23.38
N THR A 131 8.63 2.85 22.54
CA THR A 131 8.00 2.01 21.47
C THR A 131 9.04 1.45 20.50
N ARG A 132 10.05 2.23 20.15
CA ARG A 132 11.13 1.76 19.27
C ARG A 132 11.85 0.55 19.87
N GLN A 133 12.19 0.61 21.15
CA GLN A 133 12.88 -0.48 21.83
C GLN A 133 11.98 -1.72 21.99
N GLU A 134 10.69 -1.53 22.22
CA GLU A 134 9.70 -2.61 22.24
C GLU A 134 9.69 -3.38 20.91
N ILE A 135 9.61 -2.68 19.77
CA ILE A 135 9.63 -3.31 18.44
C ILE A 135 10.91 -4.09 18.22
N ILE A 136 12.06 -3.51 18.59
CA ILE A 136 13.38 -4.15 18.45
C ILE A 136 13.44 -5.42 19.31
N ASN A 137 13.02 -5.36 20.56
CA ASN A 137 13.03 -6.49 21.48
C ASN A 137 12.12 -7.62 20.99
N LEU A 138 10.92 -7.30 20.51
CA LEU A 138 9.98 -8.25 19.93
C LEU A 138 10.61 -9.03 18.77
N ILE A 139 11.14 -8.30 17.78
CA ILE A 139 11.78 -8.93 16.60
C ILE A 139 13.01 -9.75 17.03
N SER A 140 13.84 -9.19 17.92
CA SER A 140 15.03 -9.88 18.42
C SER A 140 14.69 -11.14 19.23
N GLY A 141 13.56 -11.16 19.93
CA GLY A 141 13.03 -12.34 20.60
C GLY A 141 12.72 -13.46 19.59
N TRP A 142 11.97 -13.12 18.54
CA TRP A 142 11.59 -14.09 17.50
C TRP A 142 12.77 -14.69 16.73
N LEU A 143 13.86 -13.93 16.58
CA LEU A 143 15.06 -14.39 15.88
C LEU A 143 15.91 -15.37 16.72
N LYS A 144 15.64 -15.51 18.02
CA LYS A 144 16.35 -16.42 18.92
C LYS A 144 15.63 -17.77 19.12
N GLU A 145 14.39 -17.86 18.68
CA GLU A 145 13.60 -19.10 18.67
C GLU A 145 13.92 -19.95 17.43
#